data_c60094cef50b4d10a2045fcece4a7861
#
_entry.id   c60094cef50b4d10a2045fcece4a7861
#
_cell.length_a   1.000
_cell.length_b   1.000
_cell.length_c   1.000
_cell.angle_alpha   90.00
_cell.angle_beta   90.00
_cell.angle_gamma   90.00
#
_symmetry.space_group_name_H-M   'P 1'
#
loop_
_entity.id
_entity.type
_entity.pdbx_description
1 polymer ?
#
loop_
_entity_poly.entity_id
_entity_poly.type
_entity_poly.pdbx_seq_one_letter_code
_entity_poly.pdbx_strand_id
1 'polypeptide(L)'
;MPPSVVLKPPPSTPAATAGEPVFHARGLAKTYGSGEAVVRALAGVDLDFFAGELIVLLGASGSGKSTLLNLLGGLDSPTAGTLCYRGRDLTTADEAGLTRFRRDAVGFVFQAYNLIPSLTARENVALIGEIARNPMPPEDALALVGLGARLDHFPAQLSGGEQQRVAIARAIAKRPEVLLCDEPTGALDIRTGLTVLDAIERINRELGTLAVIITHNAVIADMAGRVLTLSDGRIVGVRENKSRAAVATLAW
;
A
#
# COMPACT_ATOMS: atom_id res chain seq x y z
N MET A 1 -12.86 -27.48 7.98
CA MET A 1 -12.94 -26.01 8.11
C MET A 1 -11.78 -25.59 8.98
N PRO A 2 -10.87 -24.71 8.53
CA PRO A 2 -9.85 -24.16 9.41
C PRO A 2 -10.53 -23.25 10.43
N PRO A 3 -9.99 -23.14 11.66
CA PRO A 3 -10.55 -22.29 12.69
C PRO A 3 -10.51 -20.83 12.24
N SER A 4 -11.63 -20.11 12.45
CA SER A 4 -11.71 -18.67 12.23
C SER A 4 -10.78 -17.98 13.22
N VAL A 5 -9.70 -17.36 12.70
CA VAL A 5 -8.80 -16.53 13.51
C VAL A 5 -9.59 -15.26 13.88
N VAL A 6 -10.00 -15.16 15.14
CA VAL A 6 -10.62 -13.93 15.67
C VAL A 6 -9.49 -12.94 15.95
N LEU A 7 -9.27 -12.03 15.01
CA LEU A 7 -8.29 -10.96 15.17
C LEU A 7 -8.78 -9.96 16.22
N LYS A 8 -7.97 -9.77 17.25
CA LYS A 8 -8.18 -8.70 18.21
C LYS A 8 -7.96 -7.36 17.48
N PRO A 9 -8.91 -6.39 17.54
CA PRO A 9 -8.72 -5.11 16.90
C PRO A 9 -7.42 -4.44 17.40
N PRO A 10 -6.75 -3.63 16.56
CA PRO A 10 -5.56 -2.90 16.97
C PRO A 10 -5.87 -2.04 18.19
N PRO A 11 -4.87 -1.80 19.09
CA PRO A 11 -5.04 -0.86 20.18
C PRO A 11 -5.48 0.47 19.58
N SER A 12 -6.57 1.03 20.11
CA SER A 12 -7.16 2.29 19.66
C SER A 12 -6.09 3.38 19.62
N THR A 13 -5.58 3.68 18.43
CA THR A 13 -5.08 5.02 18.13
C THR A 13 -6.19 5.99 18.57
N PRO A 14 -5.87 7.15 19.19
CA PRO A 14 -6.92 8.06 19.66
C PRO A 14 -7.92 8.25 18.53
N ALA A 15 -9.19 8.03 18.83
CA ALA A 15 -10.28 8.00 17.86
C ALA A 15 -10.20 9.27 16.99
N ALA A 16 -9.80 9.10 15.73
CA ALA A 16 -9.88 10.16 14.75
C ALA A 16 -11.35 10.56 14.67
N THR A 17 -11.62 11.83 14.86
CA THR A 17 -12.95 12.41 14.64
C THR A 17 -13.42 12.01 13.25
N ALA A 18 -14.63 11.49 13.13
CA ALA A 18 -15.22 11.11 11.84
C ALA A 18 -15.08 12.29 10.87
N GLY A 19 -14.25 12.12 9.84
CA GLY A 19 -13.98 13.15 8.83
C GLY A 19 -12.54 13.70 8.78
N GLU A 20 -11.63 13.35 9.71
CA GLU A 20 -10.23 13.80 9.62
C GLU A 20 -9.44 12.92 8.65
N PRO A 21 -8.72 13.51 7.65
CA PRO A 21 -7.98 12.74 6.68
C PRO A 21 -6.75 12.07 7.31
N VAL A 22 -6.45 10.84 6.85
CA VAL A 22 -5.17 10.16 7.14
C VAL A 22 -4.04 10.88 6.43
N PHE A 23 -4.24 11.19 5.14
CA PHE A 23 -3.34 12.05 4.39
C PHE A 23 -4.06 13.30 3.91
N HIS A 24 -3.38 14.42 4.05
CA HIS A 24 -3.75 15.72 3.52
C HIS A 24 -2.57 16.30 2.74
N ALA A 25 -2.72 16.52 1.44
CA ALA A 25 -1.70 17.12 0.60
C ALA A 25 -2.25 18.31 -0.19
N ARG A 26 -1.46 19.38 -0.27
CA ARG A 26 -1.81 20.59 -1.02
C ARG A 26 -0.62 21.09 -1.83
N GLY A 27 -0.85 21.30 -3.13
CA GLY A 27 0.16 21.77 -4.07
C GLY A 27 1.39 20.87 -4.15
N LEU A 28 1.24 19.56 -3.85
CA LEU A 28 2.37 18.63 -3.71
C LEU A 28 3.10 18.49 -5.04
N ALA A 29 4.38 18.85 -5.07
CA ALA A 29 5.20 18.82 -6.26
C ALA A 29 6.53 18.10 -6.01
N LYS A 30 7.02 17.42 -7.06
CA LYS A 30 8.33 16.77 -7.05
C LYS A 30 9.02 16.95 -8.38
N THR A 31 10.24 17.45 -8.30
CA THR A 31 11.13 17.65 -9.45
C THR A 31 12.44 16.91 -9.20
N TYR A 32 12.90 16.15 -10.17
CA TYR A 32 14.18 15.45 -10.17
C TYR A 32 15.13 16.10 -11.17
N GLY A 33 16.42 15.98 -10.93
CA GLY A 33 17.47 16.53 -11.79
C GLY A 33 17.73 18.01 -11.58
N SER A 34 18.67 18.56 -12.37
CA SER A 34 19.07 19.97 -12.38
C SER A 34 19.47 20.41 -13.80
N GLY A 35 19.44 21.70 -14.08
CA GLY A 35 19.80 22.26 -15.38
C GLY A 35 18.82 21.79 -16.48
N GLU A 36 19.36 21.33 -17.62
CA GLU A 36 18.57 20.92 -18.78
C GLU A 36 17.84 19.56 -18.62
N ALA A 37 18.22 18.75 -17.62
CA ALA A 37 17.65 17.43 -17.35
C ALA A 37 16.62 17.44 -16.22
N VAL A 38 15.79 18.49 -16.12
CA VAL A 38 14.75 18.62 -15.10
C VAL A 38 13.50 17.82 -15.49
N VAL A 39 13.10 16.86 -14.63
CA VAL A 39 11.86 16.10 -14.75
C VAL A 39 10.90 16.49 -13.63
N ARG A 40 9.77 17.09 -13.98
CA ARG A 40 8.70 17.41 -13.04
C ARG A 40 7.77 16.21 -12.90
N ALA A 41 8.06 15.34 -11.94
CA ALA A 41 7.31 14.10 -11.73
C ALA A 41 5.93 14.34 -11.07
N LEU A 42 5.79 15.37 -10.21
CA LEU A 42 4.52 15.87 -9.72
C LEU A 42 4.44 17.39 -9.87
N ALA A 43 3.27 17.90 -10.24
CA ALA A 43 3.07 19.29 -10.66
C ALA A 43 1.91 19.98 -9.92
N GLY A 44 1.83 19.80 -8.59
CA GLY A 44 0.81 20.40 -7.74
C GLY A 44 -0.39 19.46 -7.56
N VAL A 45 -0.20 18.42 -6.76
CA VAL A 45 -1.24 17.44 -6.41
C VAL A 45 -1.93 17.85 -5.11
N ASP A 46 -3.26 17.93 -5.14
CA ASP A 46 -4.12 18.07 -3.97
C ASP A 46 -4.88 16.77 -3.75
N LEU A 47 -4.85 16.25 -2.51
CA LEU A 47 -5.60 15.06 -2.14
C LEU A 47 -5.90 15.02 -0.65
N ASP A 48 -7.02 14.32 -0.32
CA ASP A 48 -7.36 13.90 1.02
C ASP A 48 -7.71 12.41 0.99
N PHE A 49 -7.03 11.61 1.81
CA PHE A 49 -7.30 10.17 1.94
C PHE A 49 -7.75 9.87 3.36
N PHE A 50 -8.76 9.00 3.50
CA PHE A 50 -9.40 8.70 4.78
C PHE A 50 -9.16 7.26 5.22
N ALA A 51 -9.33 7.00 6.51
CA ALA A 51 -9.18 5.67 7.08
C ALA A 51 -10.17 4.68 6.45
N GLY A 52 -9.69 3.44 6.21
CA GLY A 52 -10.52 2.37 5.64
C GLY A 52 -10.87 2.52 4.16
N GLU A 53 -10.42 3.58 3.48
CA GLU A 53 -10.60 3.66 2.03
C GLU A 53 -9.77 2.60 1.30
N LEU A 54 -10.33 2.08 0.20
CA LEU A 54 -9.59 1.38 -0.84
C LEU A 54 -9.57 2.29 -2.07
N ILE A 55 -8.39 2.78 -2.41
CA ILE A 55 -8.15 3.75 -3.48
C ILE A 55 -7.32 3.08 -4.57
N VAL A 56 -7.72 3.30 -5.83
CA VAL A 56 -6.89 2.95 -6.98
C VAL A 56 -6.41 4.23 -7.66
N LEU A 57 -5.11 4.31 -7.87
CA LEU A 57 -4.45 5.39 -8.60
C LEU A 57 -4.07 4.88 -10.00
N LEU A 58 -4.81 5.33 -10.99
CA LEU A 58 -4.60 5.01 -12.41
C LEU A 58 -3.70 6.04 -13.10
N GLY A 59 -3.02 5.61 -14.14
CA GLY A 59 -2.27 6.47 -15.06
C GLY A 59 -1.26 5.70 -15.89
N ALA A 60 -0.83 6.26 -17.00
CA ALA A 60 0.21 5.70 -17.86
C ALA A 60 1.56 5.57 -17.12
N SER A 61 2.47 4.77 -17.66
CA SER A 61 3.86 4.75 -17.18
C SER A 61 4.46 6.17 -17.24
N GLY A 62 5.22 6.57 -16.24
CA GLY A 62 5.80 7.91 -16.16
C GLY A 62 4.84 9.03 -15.72
N SER A 63 3.57 8.78 -15.44
CA SER A 63 2.62 9.82 -15.02
C SER A 63 2.84 10.39 -13.61
N GLY A 64 3.78 9.82 -12.82
CA GLY A 64 4.12 10.28 -11.47
C GLY A 64 3.55 9.43 -10.33
N LYS A 65 2.88 8.29 -10.62
CA LYS A 65 2.23 7.44 -9.61
C LYS A 65 3.19 6.92 -8.53
N SER A 66 4.30 6.28 -8.94
CA SER A 66 5.28 5.77 -7.97
C SER A 66 5.96 6.90 -7.20
N THR A 67 6.15 8.09 -7.82
CA THR A 67 6.62 9.27 -7.11
C THR A 67 5.63 9.70 -6.02
N LEU A 68 4.33 9.77 -6.33
CA LEU A 68 3.31 10.10 -5.35
C LEU A 68 3.29 9.07 -4.20
N LEU A 69 3.37 7.78 -4.52
CA LEU A 69 3.43 6.71 -3.53
C LEU A 69 4.66 6.84 -2.62
N ASN A 70 5.82 7.16 -3.19
CA ASN A 70 7.05 7.35 -2.43
C ASN A 70 6.96 8.54 -1.47
N LEU A 71 6.31 9.65 -1.88
CA LEU A 71 6.06 10.77 -1.00
C LEU A 71 5.08 10.42 0.12
N LEU A 72 3.93 9.78 -0.21
CA LEU A 72 2.96 9.31 0.78
C LEU A 72 3.58 8.33 1.78
N GLY A 73 4.51 7.52 1.31
CA GLY A 73 5.22 6.55 2.14
C GLY A 73 6.43 7.11 2.90
N GLY A 74 6.79 8.38 2.69
CA GLY A 74 7.98 8.98 3.30
C GLY A 74 9.30 8.35 2.85
N LEU A 75 9.33 7.77 1.63
CA LEU A 75 10.55 7.27 0.99
C LEU A 75 11.30 8.38 0.24
N ASP A 76 10.61 9.46 -0.04
CA ASP A 76 11.15 10.66 -0.68
C ASP A 76 10.48 11.90 -0.09
N SER A 77 11.05 13.07 -0.31
CA SER A 77 10.53 14.37 0.16
C SER A 77 10.07 15.23 -1.02
N PRO A 78 8.97 15.99 -0.87
CA PRO A 78 8.48 16.87 -1.93
C PRO A 78 9.46 18.02 -2.17
N THR A 79 9.45 18.56 -3.40
CA THR A 79 10.19 19.77 -3.74
C THR A 79 9.41 21.04 -3.36
N ALA A 80 8.08 20.96 -3.37
CA ALA A 80 7.17 22.04 -2.97
C ALA A 80 5.81 21.48 -2.55
N GLY A 81 4.98 22.31 -1.93
CA GLY A 81 3.68 21.94 -1.39
C GLY A 81 3.79 21.35 0.02
N THR A 82 2.71 20.83 0.53
CA THR A 82 2.62 20.24 1.88
C THR A 82 2.04 18.84 1.82
N LEU A 83 2.52 17.96 2.71
CA LEU A 83 2.01 16.62 2.94
C LEU A 83 1.93 16.37 4.44
N CYS A 84 0.72 16.14 4.95
CA CYS A 84 0.48 15.81 6.34
C CYS A 84 -0.08 14.39 6.47
N TYR A 85 0.37 13.67 7.50
CA TYR A 85 -0.19 12.40 7.95
C TYR A 85 -0.78 12.60 9.35
N ARG A 86 -2.08 12.41 9.51
CA ARG A 86 -2.79 12.64 10.80
C ARG A 86 -2.42 13.99 11.43
N GLY A 87 -2.48 15.05 10.65
CA GLY A 87 -2.11 16.42 11.08
C GLY A 87 -0.61 16.65 11.29
N ARG A 88 0.23 15.61 11.24
CA ARG A 88 1.69 15.74 11.33
C ARG A 88 2.28 16.06 9.96
N ASP A 89 3.01 17.16 9.86
CA ASP A 89 3.72 17.54 8.64
C ASP A 89 4.87 16.56 8.35
N LEU A 90 4.81 15.91 7.19
CA LEU A 90 5.87 15.04 6.66
C LEU A 90 6.83 15.82 5.75
N THR A 91 6.45 17.00 5.27
CA THR A 91 7.24 17.81 4.34
C THR A 91 8.54 18.30 4.99
N THR A 92 8.45 18.63 6.27
CA THR A 92 9.56 19.17 7.07
C THR A 92 10.17 18.14 8.03
N ALA A 93 9.69 16.89 7.99
CA ALA A 93 10.18 15.83 8.87
C ALA A 93 11.63 15.45 8.52
N ASP A 94 12.45 15.27 9.53
CA ASP A 94 13.80 14.73 9.39
C ASP A 94 13.78 13.23 9.05
N GLU A 95 14.92 12.69 8.64
CA GLU A 95 15.02 11.25 8.28
C GLU A 95 14.63 10.32 9.43
N ALA A 96 14.95 10.70 10.68
CA ALA A 96 14.53 9.93 11.85
C ALA A 96 13.01 9.93 12.03
N GLY A 97 12.35 11.06 11.74
CA GLY A 97 10.91 11.21 11.74
C GLY A 97 10.23 10.39 10.66
N LEU A 98 10.75 10.44 9.42
CA LEU A 98 10.26 9.62 8.30
C LEU A 98 10.48 8.13 8.55
N THR A 99 11.61 7.75 9.14
CA THR A 99 11.87 6.34 9.52
C THR A 99 10.87 5.85 10.56
N ARG A 100 10.56 6.64 11.59
CA ARG A 100 9.51 6.30 12.56
C ARG A 100 8.14 6.19 11.89
N PHE A 101 7.80 7.12 11.00
CA PHE A 101 6.55 7.08 10.24
C PHE A 101 6.43 5.80 9.40
N ARG A 102 7.47 5.47 8.60
CA ARG A 102 7.51 4.22 7.81
C ARG A 102 7.37 2.98 8.68
N ARG A 103 8.09 2.94 9.80
CA ARG A 103 8.05 1.82 10.72
C ARG A 103 6.67 1.62 11.33
N ASP A 104 6.06 2.70 11.82
CA ASP A 104 4.87 2.62 12.66
C ASP A 104 3.55 2.63 11.86
N ALA A 105 3.50 3.30 10.71
CA ALA A 105 2.26 3.59 10.02
C ALA A 105 2.10 2.96 8.62
N VAL A 106 3.20 2.70 7.88
CA VAL A 106 3.10 2.39 6.45
C VAL A 106 3.58 0.98 6.14
N GLY A 107 2.73 0.16 5.51
CA GLY A 107 3.11 -1.09 4.84
C GLY A 107 3.36 -0.83 3.35
N PHE A 108 4.45 -1.39 2.80
CA PHE A 108 4.75 -1.31 1.38
C PHE A 108 4.66 -2.67 0.71
N VAL A 109 4.03 -2.69 -0.47
CA VAL A 109 3.98 -3.83 -1.39
C VAL A 109 4.47 -3.34 -2.74
N PHE A 110 5.60 -3.87 -3.19
CA PHE A 110 6.21 -3.51 -4.46
C PHE A 110 5.96 -4.58 -5.53
N GLN A 111 6.09 -4.23 -6.79
CA GLN A 111 6.01 -5.15 -7.91
C GLN A 111 7.09 -6.25 -7.83
N ALA A 112 8.32 -5.89 -7.46
CA ALA A 112 9.35 -6.84 -7.04
C ALA A 112 9.09 -7.22 -5.59
N TYR A 113 8.94 -8.50 -5.31
CA TYR A 113 8.51 -9.01 -4.00
C TYR A 113 9.48 -8.67 -2.86
N ASN A 114 10.76 -8.45 -3.17
CA ASN A 114 11.84 -8.09 -2.24
C ASN A 114 11.92 -9.04 -1.03
N LEU A 115 11.67 -10.33 -1.26
CA LEU A 115 11.87 -11.36 -0.23
C LEU A 115 13.35 -11.68 -0.10
N ILE A 116 13.76 -12.04 1.11
CA ILE A 116 15.09 -12.53 1.39
C ILE A 116 15.13 -14.01 0.99
N PRO A 117 15.92 -14.41 -0.03
CA PRO A 117 15.85 -15.76 -0.60
C PRO A 117 16.25 -16.88 0.36
N SER A 118 17.10 -16.57 1.34
CA SER A 118 17.60 -17.51 2.35
C SER A 118 16.67 -17.68 3.55
N LEU A 119 15.57 -16.95 3.61
CA LEU A 119 14.57 -17.03 4.67
C LEU A 119 13.29 -17.68 4.15
N THR A 120 12.63 -18.46 4.99
CA THR A 120 11.31 -19.02 4.75
C THR A 120 10.24 -17.89 4.69
N ALA A 121 9.02 -18.23 4.27
CA ALA A 121 7.91 -17.29 4.29
C ALA A 121 7.66 -16.74 5.72
N ARG A 122 7.66 -17.61 6.72
CA ARG A 122 7.53 -17.24 8.14
C ARG A 122 8.62 -16.27 8.57
N GLU A 123 9.89 -16.58 8.28
CA GLU A 123 11.02 -15.77 8.67
C GLU A 123 11.05 -14.43 7.94
N ASN A 124 10.68 -14.37 6.65
CA ASN A 124 10.52 -13.12 5.91
C ASN A 124 9.50 -12.18 6.57
N VAL A 125 8.41 -12.73 7.10
CA VAL A 125 7.38 -11.96 7.82
C VAL A 125 7.86 -11.59 9.23
N ALA A 126 8.54 -12.52 9.94
CA ALA A 126 9.04 -12.31 11.30
C ALA A 126 10.02 -11.14 11.42
N LEU A 127 10.78 -10.82 10.35
CA LEU A 127 11.70 -9.67 10.33
C LEU A 127 11.04 -8.35 10.74
N ILE A 128 9.75 -8.18 10.42
CA ILE A 128 9.01 -6.98 10.80
C ILE A 128 8.71 -6.95 12.30
N GLY A 129 8.62 -8.12 12.94
CA GLY A 129 8.44 -8.22 14.38
C GLY A 129 9.54 -7.54 15.19
N GLU A 130 10.78 -7.56 14.68
CA GLU A 130 11.94 -6.97 15.35
C GLU A 130 11.87 -5.43 15.44
N ILE A 131 11.14 -4.78 14.54
CA ILE A 131 11.07 -3.32 14.46
C ILE A 131 9.69 -2.76 14.82
N ALA A 132 8.65 -3.59 14.82
CA ALA A 132 7.28 -3.17 15.08
C ALA A 132 6.98 -3.15 16.59
N ARG A 133 6.10 -2.24 17.03
CA ARG A 133 5.71 -2.12 18.44
C ARG A 133 4.75 -3.21 18.88
N ASN A 134 3.85 -3.63 17.99
CA ASN A 134 2.81 -4.63 18.28
C ASN A 134 2.59 -5.49 17.03
N PRO A 135 3.59 -6.32 16.65
CA PRO A 135 3.50 -7.12 15.46
C PRO A 135 2.43 -8.21 15.57
N MET A 136 1.83 -8.54 14.43
CA MET A 136 1.02 -9.73 14.26
C MET A 136 1.96 -10.95 14.22
N PRO A 137 1.60 -12.09 14.83
CA PRO A 137 2.34 -13.33 14.61
C PRO A 137 2.49 -13.63 13.10
N PRO A 138 3.67 -14.07 12.64
CA PRO A 138 3.87 -14.37 11.22
C PRO A 138 2.86 -15.37 10.64
N GLU A 139 2.45 -16.35 11.44
CA GLU A 139 1.45 -17.35 11.08
C GLU A 139 0.10 -16.72 10.79
N ASP A 140 -0.33 -15.76 11.61
CA ASP A 140 -1.60 -15.05 11.47
C ASP A 140 -1.56 -14.16 10.20
N ALA A 141 -0.45 -13.45 9.99
CA ALA A 141 -0.26 -12.62 8.79
C ALA A 141 -0.29 -13.47 7.51
N LEU A 142 0.38 -14.63 7.51
CA LEU A 142 0.38 -15.56 6.39
C LEU A 142 -0.98 -16.23 6.17
N ALA A 143 -1.71 -16.54 7.26
CA ALA A 143 -3.07 -17.07 7.16
C ALA A 143 -4.05 -16.06 6.52
N LEU A 144 -3.92 -14.76 6.82
CA LEU A 144 -4.73 -13.69 6.21
C LEU A 144 -4.61 -13.64 4.70
N VAL A 145 -3.43 -13.96 4.16
CA VAL A 145 -3.19 -13.98 2.71
C VAL A 145 -3.30 -15.39 2.11
N GLY A 146 -3.82 -16.36 2.86
CA GLY A 146 -4.07 -17.73 2.39
C GLY A 146 -2.82 -18.60 2.25
N LEU A 147 -1.76 -18.32 3.03
CA LEU A 147 -0.49 -19.05 3.01
C LEU A 147 -0.18 -19.83 4.29
N GLY A 148 -1.20 -20.17 5.10
CA GLY A 148 -0.99 -20.94 6.33
C GLY A 148 -0.36 -22.33 6.13
N ALA A 149 -0.46 -22.94 4.93
CA ALA A 149 0.20 -24.19 4.59
C ALA A 149 1.60 -24.02 3.97
N ARG A 150 2.12 -22.78 3.88
CA ARG A 150 3.38 -22.43 3.20
C ARG A 150 4.42 -21.78 4.12
N LEU A 151 4.22 -21.85 5.42
CA LEU A 151 5.03 -21.13 6.43
C LEU A 151 6.52 -21.36 6.28
N ASP A 152 6.92 -22.61 6.07
CA ASP A 152 8.32 -23.06 6.07
C ASP A 152 8.90 -23.21 4.65
N HIS A 153 8.21 -22.69 3.62
CA HIS A 153 8.71 -22.69 2.25
C HIS A 153 9.63 -21.49 2.01
N PHE A 154 10.72 -21.72 1.31
CA PHE A 154 11.62 -20.67 0.82
C PHE A 154 11.02 -19.99 -0.44
N PRO A 155 11.40 -18.74 -0.75
CA PRO A 155 10.90 -18.05 -1.94
C PRO A 155 11.04 -18.85 -3.24
N ALA A 156 12.13 -19.59 -3.42
CA ALA A 156 12.36 -20.44 -4.59
C ALA A 156 11.34 -21.61 -4.74
N GLN A 157 10.62 -21.95 -3.68
CA GLN A 157 9.60 -23.00 -3.65
C GLN A 157 8.18 -22.46 -3.82
N LEU A 158 8.05 -21.14 -3.93
CA LEU A 158 6.78 -20.42 -4.02
C LEU A 158 6.58 -19.88 -5.44
N SER A 159 5.33 -19.95 -5.93
CA SER A 159 4.94 -19.24 -7.16
C SER A 159 5.06 -17.72 -6.98
N GLY A 160 5.13 -16.97 -8.09
CA GLY A 160 5.20 -15.51 -8.04
C GLY A 160 4.07 -14.87 -7.21
N GLY A 161 2.85 -15.37 -7.36
CA GLY A 161 1.73 -14.89 -6.56
C GLY A 161 1.78 -15.29 -5.09
N GLU A 162 2.35 -16.45 -4.75
CA GLU A 162 2.61 -16.82 -3.36
C GLU A 162 3.70 -15.90 -2.77
N GLN A 163 4.77 -15.62 -3.52
CA GLN A 163 5.81 -14.67 -3.10
C GLN A 163 5.24 -13.27 -2.87
N GLN A 164 4.36 -12.79 -3.77
CA GLN A 164 3.69 -11.50 -3.59
C GLN A 164 2.82 -11.50 -2.33
N ARG A 165 2.09 -12.57 -2.07
CA ARG A 165 1.30 -12.67 -0.83
C ARG A 165 2.17 -12.76 0.43
N VAL A 166 3.36 -13.36 0.39
CA VAL A 166 4.34 -13.26 1.49
C VAL A 166 4.79 -11.81 1.70
N ALA A 167 5.06 -11.07 0.62
CA ALA A 167 5.41 -9.64 0.72
C ALA A 167 4.27 -8.81 1.33
N ILE A 168 3.02 -9.11 0.99
CA ILE A 168 1.83 -8.49 1.61
C ILE A 168 1.75 -8.86 3.10
N ALA A 169 1.88 -10.15 3.45
CA ALA A 169 1.88 -10.59 4.85
C ALA A 169 2.95 -9.87 5.67
N ARG A 170 4.16 -9.74 5.11
CA ARG A 170 5.24 -8.97 5.71
C ARG A 170 4.86 -7.50 5.92
N ALA A 171 4.23 -6.86 4.92
CA ALA A 171 3.82 -5.47 5.02
C ALA A 171 2.79 -5.22 6.12
N ILE A 172 1.84 -6.16 6.32
CA ILE A 172 0.75 -6.03 7.30
C ILE A 172 1.09 -6.56 8.69
N ALA A 173 2.17 -7.33 8.84
CA ALA A 173 2.55 -7.91 10.13
C ALA A 173 2.77 -6.85 11.22
N LYS A 174 3.15 -5.64 10.87
CA LYS A 174 3.27 -4.51 11.81
C LYS A 174 1.95 -3.78 12.09
N ARG A 175 0.81 -4.24 11.53
CA ARG A 175 -0.52 -3.61 11.64
C ARG A 175 -0.52 -2.15 11.17
N PRO A 176 -0.10 -1.86 9.94
CA PRO A 176 -0.01 -0.51 9.45
C PRO A 176 -1.39 0.11 9.28
N GLU A 177 -1.50 1.43 9.50
CA GLU A 177 -2.71 2.19 9.17
C GLU A 177 -2.86 2.39 7.66
N VAL A 178 -1.74 2.39 6.93
CA VAL A 178 -1.68 2.62 5.49
C VAL A 178 -0.95 1.48 4.79
N LEU A 179 -1.53 0.94 3.73
CA LEU A 179 -0.93 -0.05 2.83
C LEU A 179 -0.77 0.58 1.43
N LEU A 180 0.47 0.75 1.01
CA LEU A 180 0.82 1.32 -0.29
C LEU A 180 1.30 0.20 -1.22
N CYS A 181 0.59 -0.01 -2.33
CA CYS A 181 0.85 -1.09 -3.29
C CYS A 181 1.23 -0.51 -4.65
N ASP A 182 2.48 -0.73 -5.07
CA ASP A 182 2.98 -0.32 -6.40
C ASP A 182 2.93 -1.51 -7.36
N GLU A 183 1.98 -1.49 -8.31
CA GLU A 183 1.74 -2.52 -9.33
C GLU A 183 1.72 -3.95 -8.74
N PRO A 184 0.89 -4.24 -7.72
CA PRO A 184 0.98 -5.49 -6.95
C PRO A 184 0.68 -6.74 -7.78
N THR A 185 0.12 -6.60 -8.98
CA THR A 185 -0.22 -7.69 -9.90
C THR A 185 0.54 -7.62 -11.23
N GLY A 186 1.44 -6.65 -11.42
CA GLY A 186 2.06 -6.36 -12.72
C GLY A 186 2.95 -7.45 -13.29
N ALA A 187 3.40 -8.42 -12.48
CA ALA A 187 4.21 -9.56 -12.90
C ALA A 187 3.46 -10.90 -12.86
N LEU A 188 2.12 -10.88 -12.68
CA LEU A 188 1.31 -12.07 -12.42
C LEU A 188 0.32 -12.33 -13.56
N ASP A 189 -0.03 -13.59 -13.75
CA ASP A 189 -1.17 -13.97 -14.57
C ASP A 189 -2.48 -13.52 -13.89
N ILE A 190 -3.55 -13.46 -14.67
CA ILE A 190 -4.87 -12.95 -14.24
C ILE A 190 -5.36 -13.65 -12.97
N ARG A 191 -5.38 -14.99 -12.96
CA ARG A 191 -5.91 -15.77 -11.84
C ARG A 191 -5.13 -15.53 -10.56
N THR A 192 -3.83 -15.50 -10.68
CA THR A 192 -2.92 -15.22 -9.56
C THR A 192 -3.06 -13.78 -9.08
N GLY A 193 -3.20 -12.83 -10.02
CA GLY A 193 -3.45 -11.42 -9.72
C GLY A 193 -4.74 -11.20 -8.93
N LEU A 194 -5.85 -11.87 -9.31
CA LEU A 194 -7.11 -11.84 -8.56
C LEU A 194 -6.94 -12.30 -7.11
N THR A 195 -6.15 -13.36 -6.87
CA THR A 195 -5.89 -13.86 -5.52
C THR A 195 -5.10 -12.83 -4.67
N VAL A 196 -4.19 -12.08 -5.30
CA VAL A 196 -3.44 -11.01 -4.63
C VAL A 196 -4.35 -9.82 -4.30
N LEU A 197 -5.21 -9.42 -5.24
CA LEU A 197 -6.17 -8.33 -5.01
C LEU A 197 -7.20 -8.69 -3.93
N ASP A 198 -7.67 -9.93 -3.89
CA ASP A 198 -8.56 -10.43 -2.84
C ASP A 198 -7.90 -10.34 -1.45
N ALA A 199 -6.62 -10.68 -1.36
CA ALA A 199 -5.87 -10.51 -0.11
C ALA A 199 -5.79 -9.04 0.32
N ILE A 200 -5.53 -8.10 -0.60
CA ILE A 200 -5.48 -6.66 -0.31
C ILE A 200 -6.86 -6.14 0.11
N GLU A 201 -7.92 -6.52 -0.59
CA GLU A 201 -9.30 -6.13 -0.27
C GLU A 201 -9.72 -6.66 1.10
N ARG A 202 -9.39 -7.91 1.40
CA ARG A 202 -9.63 -8.52 2.70
C ARG A 202 -8.92 -7.78 3.83
N ILE A 203 -7.66 -7.41 3.65
CA ILE A 203 -6.88 -6.62 4.62
C ILE A 203 -7.55 -5.25 4.85
N ASN A 204 -7.92 -4.54 3.77
CA ASN A 204 -8.62 -3.27 3.88
C ASN A 204 -9.91 -3.39 4.70
N ARG A 205 -10.71 -4.43 4.44
CA ARG A 205 -11.99 -4.66 5.11
C ARG A 205 -11.82 -5.13 6.56
N GLU A 206 -10.92 -6.09 6.83
CA GLU A 206 -10.80 -6.72 8.15
C GLU A 206 -9.97 -5.89 9.14
N LEU A 207 -8.97 -5.16 8.66
CA LEU A 207 -8.09 -4.34 9.49
C LEU A 207 -8.45 -2.85 9.47
N GLY A 208 -9.33 -2.40 8.58
CA GLY A 208 -9.66 -0.98 8.42
C GLY A 208 -8.50 -0.15 7.86
N THR A 209 -7.50 -0.79 7.26
CA THR A 209 -6.30 -0.15 6.70
C THR A 209 -6.68 0.68 5.46
N LEU A 210 -6.22 1.93 5.38
CA LEU A 210 -6.25 2.69 4.14
C LEU A 210 -5.34 1.99 3.11
N ALA A 211 -5.92 1.47 2.02
CA ALA A 211 -5.15 0.80 0.96
C ALA A 211 -5.12 1.67 -0.31
N VAL A 212 -3.92 1.95 -0.81
CA VAL A 212 -3.69 2.68 -2.06
C VAL A 212 -2.98 1.76 -3.04
N ILE A 213 -3.65 1.42 -4.14
CA ILE A 213 -3.11 0.56 -5.20
C ILE A 213 -2.79 1.43 -6.41
N ILE A 214 -1.53 1.43 -6.81
CA ILE A 214 -1.10 2.01 -8.08
C ILE A 214 -1.14 0.94 -9.15
N THR A 215 -1.76 1.25 -10.28
CA THR A 215 -1.76 0.36 -11.43
C THR A 215 -2.04 1.11 -12.73
N HIS A 216 -1.66 0.51 -13.85
CA HIS A 216 -2.08 0.93 -15.19
C HIS A 216 -3.28 0.12 -15.70
N ASN A 217 -3.70 -0.93 -14.98
CA ASN A 217 -4.85 -1.77 -15.34
C ASN A 217 -6.16 -1.14 -14.85
N ALA A 218 -6.96 -0.63 -15.79
CA ALA A 218 -8.21 0.06 -15.50
C ALA A 218 -9.28 -0.84 -14.84
N VAL A 219 -9.22 -2.17 -15.06
CA VAL A 219 -10.21 -3.11 -14.50
C VAL A 219 -10.13 -3.18 -12.98
N ILE A 220 -8.90 -3.04 -12.43
CA ILE A 220 -8.68 -3.04 -10.97
C ILE A 220 -9.41 -1.86 -10.30
N ALA A 221 -9.66 -0.77 -11.03
CA ALA A 221 -10.37 0.39 -10.50
C ALA A 221 -11.78 0.10 -9.99
N ASP A 222 -12.44 -0.93 -10.51
CA ASP A 222 -13.83 -1.23 -10.15
C ASP A 222 -13.96 -1.84 -8.75
N MET A 223 -12.89 -2.41 -8.18
CA MET A 223 -12.88 -2.89 -6.79
C MET A 223 -12.67 -1.77 -5.75
N ALA A 224 -12.23 -0.59 -6.19
CA ALA A 224 -11.96 0.53 -5.29
C ALA A 224 -13.25 1.28 -4.91
N GLY A 225 -13.24 1.95 -3.75
CA GLY A 225 -14.27 2.94 -3.41
C GLY A 225 -14.07 4.24 -4.17
N ARG A 226 -12.81 4.62 -4.37
CA ARG A 226 -12.42 5.85 -5.06
C ARG A 226 -11.26 5.60 -6.01
N VAL A 227 -11.33 6.22 -7.18
CA VAL A 227 -10.32 6.10 -8.24
C VAL A 227 -9.80 7.49 -8.58
N LEU A 228 -8.48 7.65 -8.55
CA LEU A 228 -7.81 8.87 -8.99
C LEU A 228 -7.07 8.57 -10.30
N THR A 229 -7.17 9.47 -11.27
CA THR A 229 -6.41 9.37 -12.51
C THR A 229 -5.29 10.40 -12.50
N LEU A 230 -4.06 9.93 -12.63
CA LEU A 230 -2.86 10.77 -12.69
C LEU A 230 -2.33 10.84 -14.13
N SER A 231 -2.11 12.06 -14.63
CA SER A 231 -1.43 12.34 -15.90
C SER A 231 -0.51 13.53 -15.73
N ASP A 232 0.70 13.43 -16.28
CA ASP A 232 1.70 14.52 -16.29
C ASP A 232 1.92 15.14 -14.89
N GLY A 233 1.96 14.31 -13.87
CA GLY A 233 2.17 14.70 -12.48
C GLY A 233 0.99 15.42 -11.83
N ARG A 234 -0.23 15.37 -12.41
CA ARG A 234 -1.45 16.01 -11.90
C ARG A 234 -2.58 14.99 -11.75
N ILE A 235 -3.46 15.20 -10.77
CA ILE A 235 -4.73 14.49 -10.70
C ILE A 235 -5.67 15.15 -11.73
N VAL A 236 -6.02 14.40 -12.77
CA VAL A 236 -6.90 14.86 -13.86
C VAL A 236 -8.33 14.33 -13.73
N GLY A 237 -8.56 13.40 -12.83
CA GLY A 237 -9.90 12.86 -12.58
C GLY A 237 -10.00 12.19 -11.22
N VAL A 238 -11.16 12.33 -10.61
CA VAL A 238 -11.55 11.61 -9.38
C VAL A 238 -12.93 11.00 -9.63
N ARG A 239 -13.04 9.69 -9.42
CA ARG A 239 -14.28 8.94 -9.55
C ARG A 239 -14.58 8.20 -8.25
N GLU A 240 -15.78 8.31 -7.74
CA GLU A 240 -16.30 7.49 -6.64
C GLU A 240 -17.16 6.36 -7.23
N ASN A 241 -16.87 5.12 -6.84
CA ASN A 241 -17.69 3.98 -7.22
C ASN A 241 -18.85 3.86 -6.22
N LYS A 242 -20.09 3.84 -6.72
CA LYS A 242 -21.29 3.68 -5.88
C LYS A 242 -21.31 2.33 -5.13
N SER A 243 -20.67 1.32 -5.71
CA SER A 243 -20.44 0.01 -5.12
C SER A 243 -19.10 -0.53 -5.62
N ARG A 244 -18.37 -1.22 -4.78
CA ARG A 244 -17.15 -1.93 -5.17
C ARG A 244 -17.53 -3.22 -5.88
N ALA A 245 -16.90 -3.52 -7.01
CA ALA A 245 -17.02 -4.83 -7.64
C ALA A 245 -16.31 -5.88 -6.77
N ALA A 246 -16.89 -7.06 -6.69
CA ALA A 246 -16.18 -8.18 -6.06
C ALA A 246 -14.95 -8.54 -6.89
N VAL A 247 -13.80 -8.79 -6.24
CA VAL A 247 -12.54 -9.11 -6.95
C VAL A 247 -12.71 -10.28 -7.90
N ALA A 248 -13.50 -11.30 -7.54
CA ALA A 248 -13.77 -12.47 -8.37
C ALA A 248 -14.52 -12.14 -9.69
N THR A 249 -15.14 -10.97 -9.82
CA THR A 249 -15.85 -10.52 -11.02
C THR A 249 -15.01 -9.66 -11.95
N LEU A 250 -13.80 -9.32 -11.55
CA LEU A 250 -12.87 -8.55 -12.39
C LEU A 250 -12.38 -9.42 -13.54
N ALA A 251 -12.53 -8.92 -14.78
CA ALA A 251 -12.08 -9.59 -15.99
C ALA A 251 -11.15 -8.68 -16.76
N TRP A 252 -9.83 -8.98 -16.81
CA TRP A 252 -8.85 -8.27 -17.61
C TRP A 252 -8.10 -9.19 -18.57
#